data_2224d58779930193ae8386993157d5be
#
_entry.id   2224d58779930193ae8386993157d5be
#
_cell.length_a   1.000
_cell.length_b   1.000
_cell.length_c   1.000
_cell.angle_alpha   90.00
_cell.angle_beta   90.00
_cell.angle_gamma   90.00
#
_symmetry.space_group_name_H-M   'P 1'
#
loop_
_entity.id
_entity.type
_entity.pdbx_description
1 polymer ?
#
loop_
_entity_poly.entity_id
_entity_poly.type
_entity_poly.pdbx_seq_one_letter_code
_entity_poly.pdbx_strand_id
1 'polypeptide(L)'
;MKLGVTLESLGLPFRRGLAEVRRLGLAGIQVDAVGELSPDRLTDTGKRELRHLLRSNGLELTALGCPLRHGLDEPENLQPRIDRVRQVMSLSFELGARITIVQAGRISDAADDPRMPFLRESLLALGQHGDRTGATLALETGLESGESLKTFFDTLDTGGLGVNYDPANLLMNGFDPVENLAPLKDRIVHTHAKDARRARVSRAAMEAPLGGGDIDWMQYLGTLGALEYRGWVVIERETGTDRIADVAAGVAFLRRLV
;
A
#
# COMPACT_ATOMS: atom_id res chain seq x y z
N MET A 1 -3.69 -15.07 7.15
CA MET A 1 -3.24 -14.00 6.23
C MET A 1 -2.25 -14.58 5.23
N LYS A 2 -2.11 -13.99 4.03
CA LYS A 2 -1.14 -14.44 3.00
C LYS A 2 0.07 -13.49 2.99
N LEU A 3 1.28 -14.00 2.73
CA LEU A 3 2.49 -13.17 2.69
C LEU A 3 2.88 -12.81 1.25
N GLY A 4 3.23 -11.56 1.04
CA GLY A 4 3.76 -10.99 -0.20
C GLY A 4 4.96 -10.07 0.05
N VAL A 5 5.44 -9.44 -1.01
CA VAL A 5 6.51 -8.44 -0.97
C VAL A 5 6.29 -7.38 -2.04
N THR A 6 6.65 -6.13 -1.76
CA THR A 6 6.80 -5.11 -2.80
C THR A 6 8.05 -5.43 -3.62
N LEU A 7 7.91 -5.51 -4.94
CA LEU A 7 9.02 -5.93 -5.79
C LEU A 7 10.18 -4.92 -5.76
N GLU A 8 9.85 -3.66 -5.59
CA GLU A 8 10.77 -2.53 -5.45
C GLU A 8 11.69 -2.69 -4.23
N SER A 9 11.22 -3.34 -3.17
CA SER A 9 12.01 -3.63 -1.97
C SER A 9 13.20 -4.54 -2.23
N LEU A 10 13.15 -5.35 -3.29
CA LEU A 10 14.28 -6.22 -3.65
C LEU A 10 15.38 -5.47 -4.41
N GLY A 11 15.08 -4.33 -5.04
CA GLY A 11 16.04 -3.57 -5.85
C GLY A 11 16.57 -4.33 -7.06
N LEU A 12 15.83 -5.31 -7.55
CA LEU A 12 16.21 -6.19 -8.66
C LEU A 12 15.43 -5.87 -9.93
N PRO A 13 16.00 -6.14 -11.12
CA PRO A 13 15.22 -6.14 -12.35
C PRO A 13 14.02 -7.09 -12.25
N PHE A 14 12.89 -6.72 -12.86
CA PHE A 14 11.58 -7.38 -12.69
C PHE A 14 11.64 -8.92 -12.70
N ARG A 15 12.17 -9.55 -13.76
CA ARG A 15 12.24 -11.02 -13.86
C ARG A 15 13.11 -11.66 -12.79
N ARG A 16 14.20 -11.00 -12.37
CA ARG A 16 15.05 -11.47 -11.27
C ARG A 16 14.34 -11.35 -9.94
N GLY A 17 13.60 -10.27 -9.74
CA GLY A 17 12.76 -10.07 -8.56
C GLY A 17 11.72 -11.19 -8.42
N LEU A 18 11.01 -11.57 -9.49
CA LEU A 18 10.05 -12.70 -9.44
C LEU A 18 10.72 -14.03 -9.04
N ALA A 19 11.90 -14.29 -9.57
CA ALA A 19 12.66 -15.50 -9.21
C ALA A 19 13.06 -15.48 -7.72
N GLU A 20 13.42 -14.31 -7.20
CA GLU A 20 13.79 -14.14 -5.78
C GLU A 20 12.55 -14.27 -4.88
N VAL A 21 11.40 -13.69 -5.23
CA VAL A 21 10.13 -13.86 -4.51
C VAL A 21 9.77 -15.34 -4.37
N ARG A 22 9.90 -16.09 -5.48
CA ARG A 22 9.70 -17.53 -5.48
C ARG A 22 10.72 -18.26 -4.60
N ARG A 23 12.02 -17.90 -4.66
CA ARG A 23 13.07 -18.46 -3.80
C ARG A 23 12.77 -18.26 -2.32
N LEU A 24 12.20 -17.09 -1.97
CA LEU A 24 11.75 -16.78 -0.62
C LEU A 24 10.45 -17.51 -0.22
N GLY A 25 9.81 -18.22 -1.16
CA GLY A 25 8.58 -18.96 -0.93
C GLY A 25 7.39 -18.07 -0.63
N LEU A 26 7.37 -16.85 -1.15
CA LEU A 26 6.23 -15.91 -1.09
C LEU A 26 5.26 -16.20 -2.23
N ALA A 27 3.98 -15.91 -2.01
CA ALA A 27 2.91 -16.13 -2.98
C ALA A 27 2.39 -14.84 -3.62
N GLY A 28 2.62 -13.68 -3.01
CA GLY A 28 2.10 -12.40 -3.46
C GLY A 28 3.19 -11.40 -3.81
N ILE A 29 2.93 -10.56 -4.80
CA ILE A 29 3.74 -9.39 -5.11
C ILE A 29 2.86 -8.14 -5.26
N GLN A 30 3.38 -7.04 -4.78
CA GLN A 30 2.96 -5.69 -5.17
C GLN A 30 4.01 -5.14 -6.12
N VAL A 31 3.60 -4.36 -7.13
CA VAL A 31 4.54 -3.68 -8.04
C VAL A 31 4.02 -2.28 -8.35
N ASP A 32 4.93 -1.35 -8.58
CA ASP A 32 4.60 -0.01 -9.03
C ASP A 32 4.26 0.01 -10.52
N ALA A 33 3.18 0.72 -10.86
CA ALA A 33 2.74 0.92 -12.23
C ALA A 33 3.59 2.00 -12.94
N VAL A 34 4.91 1.78 -13.02
CA VAL A 34 5.88 2.71 -13.60
C VAL A 34 6.72 2.05 -14.71
N GLY A 35 7.43 2.83 -15.48
CA GLY A 35 8.32 2.31 -16.54
C GLY A 35 7.57 1.47 -17.56
N GLU A 36 7.97 0.21 -17.74
CA GLU A 36 7.32 -0.73 -18.67
C GLU A 36 5.95 -1.22 -18.18
N LEU A 37 5.67 -1.14 -16.88
CA LEU A 37 4.38 -1.48 -16.26
C LEU A 37 3.41 -0.29 -16.20
N SER A 38 3.79 0.84 -16.73
CA SER A 38 2.94 2.03 -16.81
C SER A 38 1.77 1.79 -17.76
N PRO A 39 0.53 2.23 -17.42
CA PRO A 39 -0.66 2.00 -18.24
C PRO A 39 -0.54 2.47 -19.70
N ASP A 40 0.21 3.55 -19.94
CA ASP A 40 0.44 4.10 -21.26
C ASP A 40 1.44 3.29 -22.12
N ARG A 41 2.22 2.41 -21.49
CA ARG A 41 3.25 1.59 -22.17
C ARG A 41 2.89 0.12 -22.22
N LEU A 42 2.14 -0.38 -21.23
CA LEU A 42 1.79 -1.79 -21.14
C LEU A 42 0.68 -2.16 -22.12
N THR A 43 1.07 -2.71 -23.26
CA THR A 43 0.13 -3.18 -24.30
C THR A 43 -0.69 -4.38 -23.84
N ASP A 44 -1.78 -4.71 -24.56
CA ASP A 44 -2.60 -5.90 -24.24
C ASP A 44 -1.79 -7.21 -24.33
N THR A 45 -0.79 -7.27 -25.21
CA THR A 45 0.15 -8.39 -25.25
C THR A 45 1.01 -8.42 -23.99
N GLY A 46 1.54 -7.27 -23.56
CA GLY A 46 2.30 -7.13 -22.31
C GLY A 46 1.48 -7.54 -21.10
N LYS A 47 0.19 -7.14 -21.01
CA LYS A 47 -0.72 -7.57 -19.92
C LYS A 47 -0.92 -9.10 -19.91
N ARG A 48 -1.07 -9.73 -21.08
CA ARG A 48 -1.18 -11.21 -21.17
C ARG A 48 0.11 -11.90 -20.75
N GLU A 49 1.25 -11.37 -21.22
CA GLU A 49 2.56 -11.91 -20.86
C GLU A 49 2.83 -11.76 -19.35
N LEU A 50 2.54 -10.61 -18.77
CA LEU A 50 2.67 -10.38 -17.34
C LEU A 50 1.83 -11.37 -16.53
N ARG A 51 0.54 -11.55 -16.86
CA ARG A 51 -0.32 -12.54 -16.20
C ARG A 51 0.18 -13.97 -16.36
N HIS A 52 0.72 -14.31 -17.54
CA HIS A 52 1.33 -15.62 -17.76
C HIS A 52 2.58 -15.81 -16.90
N LEU A 53 3.44 -14.79 -16.85
CA LEU A 53 4.68 -14.81 -16.07
C LEU A 53 4.40 -14.96 -14.56
N LEU A 54 3.41 -14.25 -14.03
CA LEU A 54 3.01 -14.40 -12.63
C LEU A 54 2.51 -15.81 -12.34
N ARG A 55 1.57 -16.32 -13.15
CA ARG A 55 1.03 -17.68 -12.99
C ARG A 55 2.10 -18.76 -13.10
N SER A 56 3.02 -18.64 -14.05
CA SER A 56 4.12 -19.63 -14.23
C SER A 56 5.11 -19.64 -13.06
N ASN A 57 5.17 -18.54 -12.29
CA ASN A 57 5.94 -18.47 -11.05
C ASN A 57 5.12 -18.80 -9.79
N GLY A 58 3.81 -19.08 -9.92
CA GLY A 58 2.93 -19.33 -8.78
C GLY A 58 2.67 -18.08 -7.94
N LEU A 59 2.70 -16.89 -8.55
CA LEU A 59 2.56 -15.61 -7.88
C LEU A 59 1.21 -14.96 -8.19
N GLU A 60 0.63 -14.32 -7.18
CA GLU A 60 -0.54 -13.45 -7.29
C GLU A 60 -0.09 -11.97 -7.22
N LEU A 61 -0.68 -11.12 -8.05
CA LEU A 61 -0.53 -9.67 -7.93
C LEU A 61 -1.47 -9.18 -6.83
N THR A 62 -0.91 -8.63 -5.75
CA THR A 62 -1.69 -8.19 -4.58
C THR A 62 -2.26 -6.80 -4.76
N ALA A 63 -1.48 -5.90 -5.34
CA ALA A 63 -1.84 -4.52 -5.64
C ALA A 63 -0.90 -3.94 -6.72
N LEU A 64 -1.32 -2.85 -7.34
CA LEU A 64 -0.44 -1.93 -8.07
C LEU A 64 -0.20 -0.68 -7.25
N GLY A 65 1.07 -0.30 -7.06
CA GLY A 65 1.44 1.01 -6.56
C GLY A 65 1.28 2.08 -7.65
N CYS A 66 0.76 3.24 -7.26
CA CYS A 66 0.71 4.43 -8.12
C CYS A 66 1.48 5.58 -7.45
N PRO A 67 2.82 5.59 -7.50
CA PRO A 67 3.61 6.64 -6.87
C PRO A 67 3.32 7.99 -7.54
N LEU A 68 3.02 8.99 -6.71
CA LEU A 68 2.78 10.36 -7.10
C LEU A 68 3.87 11.25 -6.52
N ARG A 69 4.33 12.25 -7.29
CA ARG A 69 5.27 13.27 -6.80
C ARG A 69 4.63 14.27 -5.85
N HIS A 70 3.35 14.52 -6.07
CA HIS A 70 2.51 15.46 -5.31
C HIS A 70 1.20 14.77 -4.99
N GLY A 71 0.61 15.08 -3.84
CA GLY A 71 -0.66 14.51 -3.41
C GLY A 71 -1.85 14.93 -4.28
N LEU A 72 -2.97 14.30 -4.04
CA LEU A 72 -4.24 14.65 -4.67
C LEU A 72 -4.93 15.84 -3.96
N ASP A 73 -4.29 16.37 -2.94
CA ASP A 73 -4.63 17.57 -2.18
C ASP A 73 -4.01 18.86 -2.74
N GLU A 74 -3.08 18.76 -3.69
CA GLU A 74 -2.43 19.89 -4.32
C GLU A 74 -3.12 20.28 -5.63
N PRO A 75 -3.57 21.54 -5.82
CA PRO A 75 -4.35 21.95 -6.99
C PRO A 75 -3.54 21.99 -8.28
N GLU A 76 -2.25 22.30 -8.19
CA GLU A 76 -1.40 22.43 -9.38
C GLU A 76 -1.26 21.09 -10.12
N ASN A 77 -1.61 21.08 -11.41
CA ASN A 77 -1.60 19.88 -12.27
C ASN A 77 -2.37 18.68 -11.66
N LEU A 78 -3.46 18.92 -10.93
CA LEU A 78 -4.24 17.89 -10.27
C LEU A 78 -4.90 16.92 -11.25
N GLN A 79 -5.53 17.42 -12.33
CA GLN A 79 -6.25 16.57 -13.26
C GLN A 79 -5.38 15.48 -13.91
N PRO A 80 -4.16 15.74 -14.40
CA PRO A 80 -3.25 14.69 -14.87
C PRO A 80 -2.94 13.61 -13.82
N ARG A 81 -2.85 13.97 -12.53
CA ARG A 81 -2.67 12.98 -11.45
C ARG A 81 -3.88 12.10 -11.25
N ILE A 82 -5.08 12.70 -11.23
CA ILE A 82 -6.34 11.95 -11.16
C ILE A 82 -6.46 10.98 -12.33
N ASP A 83 -6.18 11.44 -13.56
CA ASP A 83 -6.27 10.59 -14.75
C ASP A 83 -5.24 9.46 -14.70
N ARG A 84 -4.05 9.73 -14.19
CA ARG A 84 -3.03 8.71 -13.95
C ARG A 84 -3.51 7.63 -12.97
N VAL A 85 -4.07 8.02 -11.85
CA VAL A 85 -4.60 7.07 -10.85
C VAL A 85 -5.74 6.24 -11.45
N ARG A 86 -6.67 6.84 -12.20
CA ARG A 86 -7.73 6.13 -12.90
C ARG A 86 -7.21 5.07 -13.86
N GLN A 87 -6.16 5.39 -14.63
CA GLN A 87 -5.53 4.46 -15.54
C GLN A 87 -4.90 3.28 -14.79
N VAL A 88 -4.22 3.53 -13.66
CA VAL A 88 -3.65 2.47 -12.83
C VAL A 88 -4.74 1.62 -12.18
N MET A 89 -5.84 2.20 -11.72
CA MET A 89 -6.98 1.45 -11.18
C MET A 89 -7.59 0.51 -12.25
N SER A 90 -7.78 1.02 -13.46
CA SER A 90 -8.26 0.19 -14.58
C SER A 90 -7.28 -0.95 -14.90
N LEU A 91 -5.98 -0.65 -14.95
CA LEU A 91 -4.94 -1.66 -15.16
C LEU A 91 -4.90 -2.69 -14.03
N SER A 92 -5.05 -2.27 -12.78
CA SER A 92 -5.11 -3.14 -11.60
C SER A 92 -6.25 -4.16 -11.73
N PHE A 93 -7.43 -3.69 -12.12
CA PHE A 93 -8.58 -4.56 -12.38
C PHE A 93 -8.30 -5.55 -13.53
N GLU A 94 -7.77 -5.08 -14.65
CA GLU A 94 -7.44 -5.92 -15.81
C GLU A 94 -6.38 -6.99 -15.48
N LEU A 95 -5.44 -6.69 -14.61
CA LEU A 95 -4.41 -7.64 -14.17
C LEU A 95 -4.88 -8.57 -13.05
N GLY A 96 -6.05 -8.31 -12.45
CA GLY A 96 -6.68 -9.16 -11.44
C GLY A 96 -6.31 -8.82 -9.99
N ALA A 97 -5.47 -7.80 -9.74
CA ALA A 97 -5.15 -7.33 -8.39
C ALA A 97 -6.34 -6.60 -7.75
N ARG A 98 -7.02 -5.77 -8.51
CA ARG A 98 -8.17 -4.95 -8.12
C ARG A 98 -7.88 -3.86 -7.07
N ILE A 99 -6.67 -3.77 -6.57
CA ILE A 99 -6.24 -2.79 -5.57
C ILE A 99 -5.17 -1.90 -6.18
N THR A 100 -5.35 -0.59 -6.08
CA THR A 100 -4.34 0.41 -6.41
C THR A 100 -3.99 1.18 -5.16
N ILE A 101 -2.70 1.23 -4.81
CA ILE A 101 -2.21 1.92 -3.62
C ILE A 101 -1.67 3.29 -4.02
N VAL A 102 -2.02 4.31 -3.24
CA VAL A 102 -1.57 5.69 -3.45
C VAL A 102 -1.34 6.40 -2.11
N GLN A 103 -0.31 7.24 -2.08
CA GLN A 103 -0.18 8.30 -1.06
C GLN A 103 -0.93 9.52 -1.58
N ALA A 104 -2.16 9.71 -1.08
CA ALA A 104 -3.09 10.68 -1.66
C ALA A 104 -2.83 12.14 -1.23
N GLY A 105 -2.07 12.34 -0.17
CA GLY A 105 -1.90 13.60 0.54
C GLY A 105 -2.38 13.48 1.98
N ARG A 106 -2.31 14.56 2.74
CA ARG A 106 -2.65 14.57 4.17
C ARG A 106 -4.12 14.94 4.39
N ILE A 107 -4.83 14.12 5.14
CA ILE A 107 -6.14 14.47 5.67
C ILE A 107 -5.94 15.33 6.90
N SER A 108 -6.42 16.57 6.84
CA SER A 108 -6.30 17.57 7.90
C SER A 108 -7.55 17.61 8.75
N ASP A 109 -7.37 17.67 10.08
CA ASP A 109 -8.46 17.93 11.04
C ASP A 109 -8.84 19.41 11.14
N ALA A 110 -8.06 20.30 10.51
CA ALA A 110 -8.37 21.73 10.45
C ALA A 110 -9.54 21.99 9.47
N ALA A 111 -10.61 22.56 9.97
CA ALA A 111 -11.85 22.77 9.22
C ALA A 111 -11.69 23.69 7.99
N ASP A 112 -10.66 24.54 8.00
CA ASP A 112 -10.38 25.56 6.98
C ASP A 112 -9.13 25.27 6.15
N ASP A 113 -8.58 24.05 6.19
CA ASP A 113 -7.45 23.67 5.33
C ASP A 113 -7.86 23.74 3.85
N PRO A 114 -7.24 24.65 3.07
CA PRO A 114 -7.63 24.90 1.68
C PRO A 114 -7.36 23.72 0.75
N ARG A 115 -6.62 22.71 1.16
CA ARG A 115 -6.33 21.50 0.37
C ARG A 115 -7.45 20.46 0.45
N MET A 116 -8.24 20.49 1.53
CA MET A 116 -9.28 19.47 1.77
C MET A 116 -10.36 19.40 0.69
N PRO A 117 -10.85 20.50 0.09
CA PRO A 117 -11.77 20.42 -1.04
C PRO A 117 -11.19 19.64 -2.24
N PHE A 118 -9.94 19.89 -2.61
CA PHE A 118 -9.28 19.20 -3.72
C PHE A 118 -9.11 17.71 -3.44
N LEU A 119 -8.69 17.35 -2.23
CA LEU A 119 -8.55 15.95 -1.83
C LEU A 119 -9.91 15.25 -1.87
N ARG A 120 -10.95 15.87 -1.33
CA ARG A 120 -12.31 15.33 -1.31
C ARG A 120 -12.85 15.07 -2.71
N GLU A 121 -12.79 16.05 -3.60
CA GLU A 121 -13.26 15.93 -4.98
C GLU A 121 -12.48 14.85 -5.74
N SER A 122 -11.16 14.82 -5.57
CA SER A 122 -10.28 13.81 -6.18
C SER A 122 -10.65 12.40 -5.74
N LEU A 123 -10.76 12.18 -4.44
CA LEU A 123 -11.04 10.86 -3.88
C LEU A 123 -12.47 10.41 -4.17
N LEU A 124 -13.46 11.31 -4.15
CA LEU A 124 -14.82 10.99 -4.57
C LEU A 124 -14.86 10.54 -6.04
N ALA A 125 -14.21 11.30 -6.93
CA ALA A 125 -14.16 10.97 -8.36
C ALA A 125 -13.44 9.64 -8.66
N LEU A 126 -12.38 9.35 -7.90
CA LEU A 126 -11.63 8.09 -8.00
C LEU A 126 -12.38 6.91 -7.37
N GLY A 127 -13.02 7.11 -6.21
CA GLY A 127 -13.85 6.10 -5.58
C GLY A 127 -15.02 5.70 -6.48
N GLN A 128 -15.73 6.66 -7.06
CA GLN A 128 -16.79 6.41 -8.04
C GLN A 128 -16.27 5.71 -9.31
N HIS A 129 -15.03 5.97 -9.72
CA HIS A 129 -14.40 5.18 -10.78
C HIS A 129 -14.21 3.72 -10.33
N GLY A 130 -13.79 3.51 -9.10
CA GLY A 130 -13.68 2.18 -8.49
C GLY A 130 -15.02 1.43 -8.46
N ASP A 131 -16.09 2.10 -8.03
CA ASP A 131 -17.46 1.55 -8.00
C ASP A 131 -17.92 1.05 -9.38
N ARG A 132 -17.57 1.78 -10.45
CA ARG A 132 -17.91 1.40 -11.82
C ARG A 132 -17.06 0.28 -12.40
N THR A 133 -15.79 0.20 -12.00
CA THR A 133 -14.82 -0.72 -12.58
C THR A 133 -14.61 -1.99 -11.76
N GLY A 134 -14.94 -1.97 -10.47
CA GLY A 134 -14.64 -3.04 -9.51
C GLY A 134 -13.19 -3.02 -9.01
N ALA A 135 -12.49 -1.89 -9.19
CA ALA A 135 -11.17 -1.65 -8.61
C ALA A 135 -11.30 -0.80 -7.33
N THR A 136 -10.46 -1.04 -6.34
CA THR A 136 -10.41 -0.25 -5.11
C THR A 136 -9.16 0.63 -5.11
N LEU A 137 -9.34 1.92 -4.82
CA LEU A 137 -8.24 2.80 -4.48
C LEU A 137 -7.96 2.71 -2.99
N ALA A 138 -6.80 2.19 -2.63
CA ALA A 138 -6.36 2.06 -1.25
C ALA A 138 -5.41 3.22 -0.89
N LEU A 139 -5.82 4.05 0.07
CA LEU A 139 -4.97 5.10 0.61
C LEU A 139 -3.97 4.48 1.58
N GLU A 140 -2.70 4.80 1.40
CA GLU A 140 -1.65 4.38 2.33
C GLU A 140 -1.69 5.24 3.59
N THR A 141 -1.79 4.58 4.76
CA THR A 141 -1.82 5.26 6.06
C THR A 141 -0.46 5.84 6.44
N GLY A 142 -0.49 6.84 7.30
CA GLY A 142 0.72 7.37 7.94
C GLY A 142 0.64 8.82 8.37
N LEU A 143 -0.06 9.68 7.65
CA LEU A 143 -0.02 11.12 7.89
C LEU A 143 -1.12 11.62 8.84
N GLU A 144 -2.14 10.80 9.10
CA GLU A 144 -3.28 11.08 9.98
C GLU A 144 -3.62 9.86 10.84
N SER A 145 -4.45 10.08 11.86
CA SER A 145 -4.97 8.99 12.68
C SER A 145 -6.00 8.14 11.91
N GLY A 146 -6.20 6.89 12.35
CA GLY A 146 -7.26 6.03 11.79
C GLY A 146 -8.64 6.62 11.98
N GLU A 147 -8.90 7.35 13.07
CA GLU A 147 -10.18 8.02 13.32
C GLU A 147 -10.41 9.20 12.37
N SER A 148 -9.37 10.02 12.12
CA SER A 148 -9.45 11.13 11.14
C SER A 148 -9.71 10.60 9.74
N LEU A 149 -8.99 9.55 9.33
CA LEU A 149 -9.18 8.91 8.02
C LEU A 149 -10.59 8.30 7.90
N LYS A 150 -11.06 7.59 8.92
CA LYS A 150 -12.43 7.06 8.97
C LYS A 150 -13.47 8.16 8.83
N THR A 151 -13.39 9.19 9.67
CA THR A 151 -14.30 10.32 9.65
C THR A 151 -14.35 10.97 8.27
N PHE A 152 -13.20 11.13 7.64
CA PHE A 152 -13.13 11.66 6.29
C PHE A 152 -13.81 10.75 5.27
N PHE A 153 -13.55 9.43 5.30
CA PHE A 153 -14.19 8.47 4.39
C PHE A 153 -15.72 8.44 4.54
N ASP A 154 -16.23 8.60 5.76
CA ASP A 154 -17.67 8.62 6.03
C ASP A 154 -18.38 9.83 5.41
N THR A 155 -17.63 10.83 4.97
CA THR A 155 -18.16 11.98 4.21
C THR A 155 -18.19 11.78 2.70
N LEU A 156 -17.67 10.64 2.20
CA LEU A 156 -17.58 10.33 0.77
C LEU A 156 -18.58 9.24 0.39
N ASP A 157 -19.48 9.55 -0.52
CA ASP A 157 -20.48 8.61 -1.02
C ASP A 157 -19.89 7.71 -2.13
N THR A 158 -19.07 6.74 -1.71
CA THR A 158 -18.46 5.75 -2.59
C THR A 158 -17.98 4.53 -1.80
N GLY A 159 -18.09 3.34 -2.40
CA GLY A 159 -17.50 2.09 -1.90
C GLY A 159 -16.14 1.75 -2.52
N GLY A 160 -15.69 2.52 -3.53
CA GLY A 160 -14.46 2.25 -4.27
C GLY A 160 -13.16 2.69 -3.57
N LEU A 161 -13.24 3.12 -2.30
CA LEU A 161 -12.09 3.52 -1.48
C LEU A 161 -11.82 2.49 -0.37
N GLY A 162 -10.54 2.24 -0.13
CA GLY A 162 -10.06 1.40 0.95
C GLY A 162 -8.76 1.95 1.54
N VAL A 163 -8.14 1.14 2.38
CA VAL A 163 -6.90 1.47 3.09
C VAL A 163 -5.85 0.41 2.79
N ASN A 164 -4.66 0.85 2.39
CA ASN A 164 -3.43 0.11 2.56
C ASN A 164 -2.83 0.50 3.92
N TYR A 165 -2.92 -0.41 4.87
CA TYR A 165 -2.49 -0.11 6.24
C TYR A 165 -0.98 -0.29 6.37
N ASP A 166 -0.24 0.79 6.61
CA ASP A 166 1.20 0.77 6.88
C ASP A 166 1.46 1.14 8.36
N PRO A 167 1.81 0.16 9.20
CA PRO A 167 2.04 0.39 10.62
C PRO A 167 3.31 1.22 10.90
N ALA A 168 4.31 1.15 10.01
CA ALA A 168 5.55 1.89 10.19
C ALA A 168 5.37 3.38 9.89
N ASN A 169 4.60 3.70 8.84
CA ASN A 169 4.30 5.09 8.52
C ASN A 169 3.52 5.77 9.66
N LEU A 170 2.53 5.07 10.25
CA LEU A 170 1.83 5.55 11.44
C LEU A 170 2.80 5.78 12.62
N LEU A 171 3.64 4.78 12.93
CA LEU A 171 4.60 4.87 14.03
C LEU A 171 5.57 6.05 13.85
N MET A 172 6.08 6.25 12.64
CA MET A 172 7.02 7.33 12.33
C MET A 172 6.38 8.71 12.46
N ASN A 173 5.07 8.83 12.27
CA ASN A 173 4.30 10.06 12.45
C ASN A 173 3.67 10.20 13.83
N GLY A 174 4.02 9.32 14.78
CA GLY A 174 3.64 9.44 16.19
C GLY A 174 2.32 8.78 16.56
N PHE A 175 1.69 8.04 15.66
CA PHE A 175 0.47 7.29 15.92
C PHE A 175 0.79 5.87 16.40
N ASP A 176 -0.09 5.30 17.21
CA ASP A 176 0.02 3.89 17.59
C ASP A 176 -0.54 2.99 16.49
N PRO A 177 0.26 2.06 15.92
CA PRO A 177 -0.20 1.25 14.80
C PRO A 177 -1.24 0.18 15.18
N VAL A 178 -1.43 -0.13 16.45
CA VAL A 178 -2.45 -1.11 16.89
C VAL A 178 -3.77 -0.41 17.19
N GLU A 179 -3.73 0.72 17.90
CA GLU A 179 -4.94 1.49 18.25
C GLU A 179 -5.66 2.02 17.00
N ASN A 180 -4.91 2.36 15.96
CA ASN A 180 -5.47 2.88 14.70
C ASN A 180 -6.08 1.80 13.77
N LEU A 181 -6.00 0.51 14.10
CA LEU A 181 -6.65 -0.56 13.31
C LEU A 181 -8.18 -0.56 13.45
N ALA A 182 -8.68 -0.46 14.68
CA ALA A 182 -10.09 -0.63 14.97
C ALA A 182 -11.01 0.36 14.21
N PRO A 183 -10.70 1.66 14.12
CA PRO A 183 -11.49 2.60 13.33
C PRO A 183 -11.58 2.23 11.86
N LEU A 184 -10.53 1.61 11.30
CA LEU A 184 -10.38 1.33 9.88
C LEU A 184 -10.76 -0.10 9.48
N LYS A 185 -11.22 -0.95 10.40
CA LYS A 185 -11.43 -2.39 10.20
C LYS A 185 -12.17 -2.76 8.91
N ASP A 186 -13.22 -2.02 8.58
CA ASP A 186 -14.07 -2.30 7.41
C ASP A 186 -13.51 -1.70 6.10
N ARG A 187 -12.39 -0.99 6.17
CA ARG A 187 -11.74 -0.31 5.06
C ARG A 187 -10.37 -0.89 4.72
N ILE A 188 -9.76 -1.69 5.60
CA ILE A 188 -8.43 -2.29 5.33
C ILE A 188 -8.57 -3.37 4.25
N VAL A 189 -8.08 -3.08 3.06
CA VAL A 189 -8.10 -3.99 1.90
C VAL A 189 -6.72 -4.59 1.62
N HIS A 190 -5.66 -3.97 2.13
CA HIS A 190 -4.26 -4.37 1.98
C HIS A 190 -3.46 -3.89 3.18
N THR A 191 -2.33 -4.52 3.50
CA THR A 191 -1.43 -4.03 4.54
C THR A 191 0.02 -4.25 4.17
N HIS A 192 0.86 -3.26 4.48
CA HIS A 192 2.30 -3.42 4.45
C HIS A 192 2.81 -4.05 5.76
N ALA A 193 3.85 -4.86 5.62
CA ALA A 193 4.70 -5.28 6.72
C ALA A 193 6.01 -4.50 6.60
N LYS A 194 6.01 -3.33 7.19
CA LYS A 194 7.14 -2.39 7.30
C LYS A 194 7.34 -2.07 8.75
N ASP A 195 8.58 -2.01 9.21
CA ASP A 195 8.91 -1.74 10.61
C ASP A 195 9.67 -0.44 10.76
N ALA A 196 9.53 0.19 11.91
CA ALA A 196 10.16 1.46 12.19
C ALA A 196 10.54 1.60 13.67
N ARG A 197 11.47 2.50 13.93
CA ARG A 197 11.81 3.00 15.29
C ARG A 197 11.22 4.37 15.50
N ARG A 198 10.61 4.57 16.66
CA ARG A 198 10.05 5.85 17.08
C ARG A 198 11.12 6.94 17.15
N ALA A 199 10.72 8.18 16.94
CA ALA A 199 11.56 9.33 17.25
C ALA A 199 11.92 9.34 18.76
N ARG A 200 13.14 9.77 19.07
CA ARG A 200 13.63 10.00 20.44
C ARG A 200 14.28 11.38 20.49
N VAL A 201 14.58 11.88 21.69
CA VAL A 201 15.15 13.24 21.88
C VAL A 201 16.37 13.52 20.99
N SER A 202 17.18 12.50 20.72
CA SER A 202 18.42 12.63 19.92
C SER A 202 18.34 11.96 18.54
N ARG A 203 17.17 11.46 18.12
CA ARG A 203 17.05 10.66 16.89
C ARG A 203 15.67 10.80 16.26
N ALA A 204 15.62 11.12 14.96
CA ALA A 204 14.39 11.07 14.18
C ALA A 204 13.83 9.64 14.10
N ALA A 205 12.53 9.53 13.85
CA ALA A 205 11.91 8.28 13.50
C ALA A 205 12.52 7.75 12.19
N MET A 206 12.65 6.44 12.07
CA MET A 206 13.27 5.83 10.90
C MET A 206 12.79 4.40 10.68
N GLU A 207 12.74 3.98 9.43
CA GLU A 207 12.50 2.60 9.04
C GLU A 207 13.56 1.66 9.66
N ALA A 208 13.14 0.46 10.01
CA ALA A 208 13.98 -0.61 10.54
C ALA A 208 13.75 -1.92 9.79
N PRO A 209 14.71 -2.86 9.77
CA PRO A 209 14.43 -4.23 9.34
C PRO A 209 13.27 -4.83 10.13
N LEU A 210 12.42 -5.60 9.47
CA LEU A 210 11.21 -6.17 10.04
C LEU A 210 11.53 -7.04 11.28
N GLY A 211 10.88 -6.77 12.39
CA GLY A 211 11.16 -7.36 13.70
C GLY A 211 12.33 -6.71 14.46
N GLY A 212 12.95 -5.67 13.90
CA GLY A 212 14.02 -4.90 14.53
C GLY A 212 13.61 -3.47 14.95
N GLY A 213 12.35 -3.11 14.72
CA GLY A 213 11.75 -1.82 15.08
C GLY A 213 11.07 -1.84 16.44
N ASP A 214 10.15 -0.90 16.61
CA ASP A 214 9.38 -0.69 17.84
C ASP A 214 7.90 -1.11 17.68
N ILE A 215 7.52 -1.77 16.57
CA ILE A 215 6.17 -2.31 16.36
C ILE A 215 6.02 -3.64 17.08
N ASP A 216 4.98 -3.77 17.92
CA ASP A 216 4.60 -5.06 18.49
C ASP A 216 3.85 -5.90 17.42
N TRP A 217 4.62 -6.68 16.66
CA TRP A 217 4.10 -7.50 15.57
C TRP A 217 3.13 -8.59 16.02
N MET A 218 3.30 -9.11 17.24
CA MET A 218 2.39 -10.12 17.77
C MET A 218 1.03 -9.50 18.05
N GLN A 219 1.02 -8.33 18.70
CA GLN A 219 -0.21 -7.58 18.97
C GLN A 219 -0.84 -7.07 17.66
N TYR A 220 -0.05 -6.52 16.74
CA TYR A 220 -0.52 -6.00 15.45
C TYR A 220 -1.23 -7.08 14.62
N LEU A 221 -0.55 -8.21 14.35
CA LEU A 221 -1.12 -9.32 13.56
C LEU A 221 -2.27 -10.01 14.30
N GLY A 222 -2.18 -10.13 15.63
CA GLY A 222 -3.27 -10.65 16.47
C GLY A 222 -4.53 -9.78 16.38
N THR A 223 -4.37 -8.45 16.41
CA THR A 223 -5.49 -7.51 16.26
C THR A 223 -6.08 -7.57 14.84
N LEU A 224 -5.26 -7.59 13.78
CA LEU A 224 -5.75 -7.81 12.41
C LEU A 224 -6.55 -9.11 12.28
N GLY A 225 -6.06 -10.18 12.90
CA GLY A 225 -6.74 -11.47 12.93
C GLY A 225 -8.09 -11.42 13.67
N ALA A 226 -8.17 -10.71 14.81
CA ALA A 226 -9.38 -10.49 15.58
C ALA A 226 -10.41 -9.62 14.84
N LEU A 227 -9.93 -8.68 14.01
CA LEU A 227 -10.75 -7.89 13.11
C LEU A 227 -11.12 -8.64 11.80
N GLU A 228 -10.88 -9.94 11.76
CA GLU A 228 -11.19 -10.83 10.64
C GLU A 228 -10.47 -10.49 9.32
N TYR A 229 -9.39 -9.71 9.34
CA TYR A 229 -8.59 -9.48 8.15
C TYR A 229 -7.97 -10.79 7.66
N ARG A 230 -8.18 -11.12 6.37
CA ARG A 230 -7.69 -12.35 5.72
C ARG A 230 -6.88 -12.06 4.45
N GLY A 231 -6.60 -10.79 4.21
CA GLY A 231 -5.90 -10.30 3.03
C GLY A 231 -4.39 -10.57 3.05
N TRP A 232 -3.68 -9.76 2.28
CA TRP A 232 -2.24 -9.81 2.09
C TRP A 232 -1.51 -8.98 3.14
N VAL A 233 -0.44 -9.53 3.70
CA VAL A 233 0.57 -8.85 4.50
C VAL A 233 1.82 -8.77 3.62
N VAL A 234 2.10 -7.61 3.08
CA VAL A 234 3.11 -7.41 2.04
C VAL A 234 4.34 -6.72 2.63
N ILE A 235 5.46 -7.43 2.63
CA ILE A 235 6.73 -6.90 3.15
C ILE A 235 7.17 -5.73 2.27
N GLU A 236 7.43 -4.59 2.91
CA GLU A 236 8.02 -3.42 2.28
C GLU A 236 9.31 -3.04 2.98
N ARG A 237 10.36 -2.75 2.18
CA ARG A 237 11.66 -2.32 2.62
C ARG A 237 12.22 -1.26 1.67
N GLU A 238 12.17 -0.01 2.05
CA GLU A 238 12.61 1.11 1.22
C GLU A 238 14.07 1.46 1.40
N THR A 239 14.58 1.31 2.64
CA THR A 239 15.95 1.68 3.02
C THR A 239 16.78 0.45 3.37
N GLY A 240 18.06 0.63 3.64
CA GLY A 240 18.98 -0.45 4.03
C GLY A 240 20.03 -0.75 2.96
N THR A 241 21.15 -1.31 3.40
CA THR A 241 22.31 -1.63 2.55
C THR A 241 22.18 -2.97 1.84
N ASP A 242 21.44 -3.91 2.43
CA ASP A 242 21.14 -5.24 1.85
C ASP A 242 19.65 -5.56 2.02
N ARG A 243 18.82 -4.92 1.17
CA ARG A 243 17.38 -5.10 1.24
C ARG A 243 16.91 -6.53 0.98
N ILE A 244 17.63 -7.30 0.18
CA ILE A 244 17.29 -8.71 -0.08
C ILE A 244 17.46 -9.54 1.18
N ALA A 245 18.55 -9.35 1.92
CA ALA A 245 18.76 -10.00 3.20
C ALA A 245 17.73 -9.56 4.25
N ASP A 246 17.41 -8.25 4.30
CA ASP A 246 16.38 -7.70 5.18
C ASP A 246 15.01 -8.31 4.89
N VAL A 247 14.60 -8.41 3.60
CA VAL A 247 13.34 -9.05 3.20
C VAL A 247 13.33 -10.53 3.55
N ALA A 248 14.43 -11.25 3.31
CA ALA A 248 14.53 -12.67 3.64
C ALA A 248 14.39 -12.92 5.17
N ALA A 249 15.03 -12.08 5.98
CA ALA A 249 14.88 -12.10 7.44
C ALA A 249 13.43 -11.78 7.86
N GLY A 250 12.82 -10.80 7.22
CA GLY A 250 11.41 -10.42 7.44
C GLY A 250 10.43 -11.55 7.11
N VAL A 251 10.64 -12.28 6.01
CA VAL A 251 9.86 -13.48 5.67
C VAL A 251 9.96 -14.53 6.77
N ALA A 252 11.19 -14.82 7.22
CA ALA A 252 11.43 -15.79 8.28
C ALA A 252 10.82 -15.36 9.62
N PHE A 253 10.81 -14.05 9.90
CA PHE A 253 10.18 -13.47 11.07
C PHE A 253 8.66 -13.64 11.03
N LEU A 254 7.99 -13.17 9.97
CA LEU A 254 6.53 -13.22 9.85
C LEU A 254 5.99 -14.66 9.83
N ARG A 255 6.68 -15.60 9.21
CA ARG A 255 6.26 -17.02 9.19
C ARG A 255 6.14 -17.66 10.56
N ARG A 256 6.71 -17.06 11.59
CA ARG A 256 6.57 -17.54 12.97
C ARG A 256 5.35 -16.97 13.67
N LEU A 257 4.71 -15.97 13.07
CA LEU A 257 3.61 -15.20 13.67
C LEU A 257 2.27 -15.42 12.94
N VAL A 258 2.29 -15.89 11.68
CA VAL A 258 1.08 -16.10 10.84
C VAL A 258 0.87 -17.55 10.47
#